data_eea1886b8100d778a4bf23eb4d65ce49
#
_entry.id   eea1886b8100d778a4bf23eb4d65ce49
#
_cell.length_a   1.000
_cell.length_b   1.000
_cell.length_c   1.000
_cell.angle_alpha   90.00
_cell.angle_beta   90.00
_cell.angle_gamma   90.00
#
_symmetry.space_group_name_H-M   'P 1'
#
loop_
_entity.id
_entity.type
_entity.pdbx_description
1 polymer ?
#
loop_
_entity_poly.entity_id
_entity_poly.type
_entity_poly.pdbx_seq_one_letter_code
_entity_poly.pdbx_strand_id
1 'polypeptide(L)'
;VHIENQPNIHRLVQNIHDMHCKSTIVINPGTPVSALQAILPETDMVLVMSVNPGFSGQKFLQGTIQKIAELRQLLINASSSALIQVDGGITAETLPPCYQAGARSFVSASYIFNNPQGIAAAVSALRSSNI
;
A
#
# COMPACT_ATOMS: atom_id res chain seq x y z
N VAL A 1 -0.28 -4.89 9.77
CA VAL A 1 -0.70 -6.27 10.05
C VAL A 1 -1.49 -6.80 8.86
N HIS A 2 -1.20 -8.01 8.37
CA HIS A 2 -1.98 -8.65 7.30
C HIS A 2 -3.35 -9.09 7.80
N ILE A 3 -4.41 -8.66 7.09
CA ILE A 3 -5.80 -8.97 7.48
C ILE A 3 -6.09 -10.48 7.38
N GLU A 4 -5.46 -11.17 6.44
CA GLU A 4 -5.66 -12.60 6.16
C GLU A 4 -5.27 -13.49 7.35
N ASN A 5 -4.39 -13.02 8.21
CA ASN A 5 -3.84 -13.79 9.33
C ASN A 5 -4.40 -13.36 10.69
N GLN A 6 -5.42 -12.47 10.72
CA GLN A 6 -5.90 -11.87 11.97
C GLN A 6 -7.42 -11.97 12.12
N PRO A 7 -7.93 -13.05 12.72
CA PRO A 7 -9.37 -13.20 12.92
C PRO A 7 -9.97 -12.15 13.86
N ASN A 8 -9.16 -11.53 14.73
CA ASN A 8 -9.55 -10.48 15.67
C ASN A 8 -8.90 -9.15 15.35
N ILE A 9 -8.91 -8.76 14.07
CA ILE A 9 -8.21 -7.56 13.58
C ILE A 9 -8.62 -6.27 14.33
N HIS A 10 -9.90 -6.10 14.66
CA HIS A 10 -10.42 -4.95 15.39
C HIS A 10 -9.72 -4.80 16.76
N ARG A 11 -9.67 -5.88 17.56
CA ARG A 11 -8.98 -5.86 18.86
C ARG A 11 -7.49 -5.52 18.71
N LEU A 12 -6.85 -6.03 17.67
CA LEU A 12 -5.43 -5.76 17.44
C LEU A 12 -5.19 -4.29 17.09
N VAL A 13 -6.04 -3.69 16.25
CA VAL A 13 -5.97 -2.26 15.93
C VAL A 13 -6.15 -1.42 17.19
N GLN A 14 -7.13 -1.74 18.04
CA GLN A 14 -7.31 -1.04 19.32
C GLN A 14 -6.07 -1.14 20.21
N ASN A 15 -5.49 -2.33 20.37
CA ASN A 15 -4.26 -2.50 21.16
C ASN A 15 -3.08 -1.67 20.61
N ILE A 16 -2.97 -1.55 19.27
CA ILE A 16 -1.94 -0.70 18.63
C ILE A 16 -2.17 0.78 19.00
N HIS A 17 -3.41 1.24 18.94
CA HIS A 17 -3.77 2.61 19.31
C HIS A 17 -3.56 2.90 20.80
N ASP A 18 -3.88 1.95 21.67
CA ASP A 18 -3.63 2.06 23.11
C ASP A 18 -2.15 2.24 23.45
N MET A 19 -1.26 1.72 22.59
CA MET A 19 0.18 1.95 22.67
C MET A 19 0.64 3.27 21.99
N HIS A 20 -0.27 4.15 21.63
CA HIS A 20 -0.02 5.41 20.90
C HIS A 20 0.69 5.21 19.55
N CYS A 21 0.48 4.07 18.91
CA CYS A 21 1.00 3.74 17.58
C CYS A 21 -0.09 3.85 16.51
N LYS A 22 0.33 4.11 15.28
CA LYS A 22 -0.56 4.07 14.12
C LYS A 22 -0.71 2.66 13.58
N SER A 23 -1.91 2.34 13.13
CA SER A 23 -2.24 1.04 12.56
C SER A 23 -2.13 1.03 11.03
N THR A 24 -1.54 -0.03 10.49
CA THR A 24 -1.56 -0.31 9.05
C THR A 24 -2.13 -1.71 8.81
N ILE A 25 -3.20 -1.77 8.02
CA ILE A 25 -3.77 -3.04 7.56
C ILE A 25 -3.22 -3.37 6.17
N VAL A 26 -2.73 -4.59 6.01
CA VAL A 26 -2.14 -5.07 4.75
C VAL A 26 -3.09 -6.03 4.07
N ILE A 27 -3.28 -5.87 2.77
CA ILE A 27 -4.03 -6.80 1.91
C ILE A 27 -3.16 -7.36 0.80
N ASN A 28 -3.24 -8.67 0.60
CA ASN A 28 -2.56 -9.38 -0.47
C ASN A 28 -3.25 -9.15 -1.84
N PRO A 29 -2.59 -9.50 -2.96
CA PRO A 29 -3.19 -9.36 -4.29
C PRO A 29 -4.52 -10.09 -4.43
N GLY A 30 -4.67 -11.27 -3.82
CA GLY A 30 -5.90 -12.07 -3.87
C GLY A 30 -7.01 -11.62 -2.91
N THR A 31 -6.74 -10.70 -1.98
CA THR A 31 -7.71 -10.25 -0.98
C THR A 31 -8.55 -9.08 -1.52
N PRO A 32 -9.88 -9.17 -1.55
CA PRO A 32 -10.72 -8.09 -2.05
C PRO A 32 -10.72 -6.90 -1.10
N VAL A 33 -10.91 -5.70 -1.64
CA VAL A 33 -10.99 -4.43 -0.86
C VAL A 33 -12.14 -4.44 0.13
N SER A 34 -13.24 -5.14 -0.18
CA SER A 34 -14.40 -5.28 0.71
C SER A 34 -14.09 -5.93 2.06
N ALA A 35 -13.00 -6.71 2.16
CA ALA A 35 -12.54 -7.29 3.43
C ALA A 35 -12.17 -6.22 4.48
N LEU A 36 -11.86 -5.00 4.04
CA LEU A 36 -11.48 -3.89 4.90
C LEU A 36 -12.69 -3.11 5.46
N GLN A 37 -13.88 -3.28 4.90
CA GLN A 37 -15.02 -2.39 5.12
C GLN A 37 -15.34 -2.15 6.60
N ALA A 38 -15.27 -3.19 7.42
CA ALA A 38 -15.60 -3.09 8.85
C ALA A 38 -14.51 -2.42 9.69
N ILE A 39 -13.24 -2.42 9.24
CA ILE A 39 -12.09 -1.93 10.02
C ILE A 39 -11.56 -0.57 9.55
N LEU A 40 -11.97 -0.12 8.36
CA LEU A 40 -11.49 1.14 7.79
C LEU A 40 -11.65 2.38 8.69
N PRO A 41 -12.77 2.55 9.46
CA PRO A 41 -12.91 3.72 10.32
C PRO A 41 -11.81 3.85 11.38
N GLU A 42 -11.18 2.74 11.77
CA GLU A 42 -10.14 2.70 12.79
C GLU A 42 -8.73 2.51 12.22
N THR A 43 -8.58 2.50 10.89
CA THR A 43 -7.31 2.24 10.22
C THR A 43 -6.64 3.56 9.83
N ASP A 44 -5.35 3.74 10.16
CA ASP A 44 -4.58 4.91 9.75
C ASP A 44 -4.01 4.79 8.35
N MET A 45 -3.68 3.58 7.91
CA MET A 45 -3.12 3.31 6.59
C MET A 45 -3.50 1.91 6.10
N VAL A 46 -3.74 1.79 4.81
CA VAL A 46 -3.88 0.49 4.13
C VAL A 46 -2.70 0.28 3.20
N LEU A 47 -1.98 -0.81 3.41
CA LEU A 47 -0.92 -1.27 2.51
C LEU A 47 -1.50 -2.27 1.51
N VAL A 48 -1.47 -1.92 0.24
CA VAL A 48 -1.85 -2.79 -0.87
C VAL A 48 -0.60 -3.46 -1.41
N MET A 49 -0.53 -4.78 -1.30
CA MET A 49 0.54 -5.55 -1.91
C MET A 49 0.33 -5.64 -3.41
N SER A 50 1.30 -5.16 -4.18
CA SER A 50 1.31 -5.21 -5.66
C SER A 50 2.13 -6.39 -6.22
N VAL A 51 2.58 -7.27 -5.35
CA VAL A 51 3.21 -8.57 -5.62
C VAL A 51 2.73 -9.56 -4.56
N ASN A 52 2.90 -10.86 -4.80
CA ASN A 52 2.69 -11.85 -3.75
C ASN A 52 3.82 -11.74 -2.73
N PRO A 53 3.54 -11.57 -1.42
CA PRO A 53 4.59 -11.49 -0.40
C PRO A 53 5.47 -12.72 -0.38
N GLY A 54 6.79 -12.53 -0.16
CA GLY A 54 7.73 -13.65 -0.01
C GLY A 54 9.16 -13.33 -0.44
N PHE A 55 9.39 -12.61 -1.53
CA PHE A 55 10.73 -12.23 -2.00
C PHE A 55 10.73 -10.94 -2.80
N SER A 56 11.88 -10.27 -2.84
CA SER A 56 12.09 -9.01 -3.58
C SER A 56 12.29 -9.25 -5.08
N GLY A 57 12.06 -8.21 -5.90
CA GLY A 57 12.32 -8.24 -7.34
C GLY A 57 11.20 -8.86 -8.19
N GLN A 58 10.03 -9.09 -7.62
CA GLN A 58 8.86 -9.52 -8.37
C GLN A 58 8.32 -8.39 -9.26
N LYS A 59 7.66 -8.79 -10.36
CA LYS A 59 7.00 -7.85 -11.27
C LYS A 59 5.71 -7.32 -10.66
N PHE A 60 5.47 -6.03 -10.83
CA PHE A 60 4.25 -5.35 -10.44
C PHE A 60 3.00 -5.98 -11.08
N LEU A 61 1.99 -6.25 -10.29
CA LEU A 61 0.70 -6.79 -10.75
C LEU A 61 -0.21 -5.65 -11.19
N GLN A 62 -0.50 -5.56 -12.48
CA GLN A 62 -1.28 -4.45 -13.08
C GLN A 62 -2.68 -4.27 -12.47
N GLY A 63 -3.32 -5.36 -12.03
CA GLY A 63 -4.62 -5.31 -11.33
C GLY A 63 -4.60 -4.51 -10.03
N THR A 64 -3.41 -4.21 -9.48
CA THR A 64 -3.26 -3.38 -8.28
C THR A 64 -3.78 -1.95 -8.49
N ILE A 65 -3.64 -1.39 -9.69
CA ILE A 65 -4.10 -0.03 -10.00
C ILE A 65 -5.62 0.08 -9.80
N GLN A 66 -6.37 -0.87 -10.32
CA GLN A 66 -7.82 -0.93 -10.12
C GLN A 66 -8.17 -1.12 -8.65
N LYS A 67 -7.47 -2.02 -7.94
CA LYS A 67 -7.66 -2.25 -6.50
C LYS A 67 -7.43 -0.97 -5.66
N ILE A 68 -6.41 -0.16 -6.01
CA ILE A 68 -6.16 1.13 -5.35
C ILE A 68 -7.34 2.09 -5.59
N ALA A 69 -7.87 2.16 -6.81
CA ALA A 69 -9.01 3.01 -7.13
C ALA A 69 -10.29 2.58 -6.37
N GLU A 70 -10.54 1.28 -6.29
CA GLU A 70 -11.64 0.71 -5.50
C GLU A 70 -11.47 1.04 -4.00
N LEU A 71 -10.27 0.88 -3.45
CA LEU A 71 -9.97 1.23 -2.07
C LEU A 71 -10.16 2.73 -1.80
N ARG A 72 -9.69 3.58 -2.70
CA ARG A 72 -9.91 5.03 -2.60
C ARG A 72 -11.40 5.37 -2.52
N GLN A 73 -12.23 4.75 -3.36
CA GLN A 73 -13.67 4.96 -3.32
C GLN A 73 -14.29 4.46 -2.00
N LEU A 74 -13.82 3.33 -1.50
CA LEU A 74 -14.28 2.79 -0.21
C LEU A 74 -13.92 3.71 0.96
N LEU A 75 -12.71 4.28 0.97
CA LEU A 75 -12.27 5.27 1.97
C LEU A 75 -13.14 6.54 1.93
N ILE A 76 -13.44 7.05 0.73
CA ILE A 76 -14.33 8.21 0.56
C ILE A 76 -15.72 7.92 1.14
N ASN A 77 -16.31 6.77 0.79
CA ASN A 77 -17.63 6.37 1.26
C ASN A 77 -17.68 6.18 2.79
N ALA A 78 -16.57 5.73 3.39
CA ALA A 78 -16.41 5.57 4.83
C ALA A 78 -16.02 6.87 5.56
N SER A 79 -15.82 7.98 4.85
CA SER A 79 -15.27 9.24 5.40
C SER A 79 -13.94 9.00 6.15
N SER A 80 -13.13 8.04 5.70
CA SER A 80 -11.87 7.67 6.32
C SER A 80 -10.72 8.51 5.75
N SER A 81 -9.83 8.96 6.64
CA SER A 81 -8.59 9.67 6.29
C SER A 81 -7.37 8.75 6.10
N ALA A 82 -7.57 7.44 6.13
CA ALA A 82 -6.48 6.48 5.99
C ALA A 82 -5.70 6.68 4.68
N LEU A 83 -4.39 6.57 4.77
CA LEU A 83 -3.50 6.65 3.60
C LEU A 83 -3.47 5.31 2.86
N ILE A 84 -3.32 5.36 1.54
CA ILE A 84 -3.04 4.16 0.74
C ILE A 84 -1.54 4.09 0.47
N GLN A 85 -0.92 3.00 0.92
CA GLN A 85 0.47 2.64 0.63
C GLN A 85 0.51 1.47 -0.34
N VAL A 86 1.53 1.42 -1.19
CA VAL A 86 1.76 0.31 -2.14
C VAL A 86 3.16 -0.23 -1.96
N ASP A 87 3.29 -1.57 -1.92
CA ASP A 87 4.58 -2.27 -1.87
C ASP A 87 4.61 -3.42 -2.90
N GLY A 88 5.66 -3.43 -3.70
CA GLY A 88 5.98 -4.47 -4.66
C GLY A 88 6.14 -3.96 -6.10
N GLY A 89 7.34 -4.07 -6.66
CA GLY A 89 7.63 -3.69 -8.04
C GLY A 89 7.44 -2.19 -8.35
N ILE A 90 7.62 -1.32 -7.34
CA ILE A 90 7.52 0.13 -7.49
C ILE A 90 8.77 0.67 -8.17
N THR A 91 8.55 1.34 -9.31
CA THR A 91 9.56 2.00 -10.16
C THR A 91 9.04 3.37 -10.59
N ALA A 92 9.88 4.16 -11.28
CA ALA A 92 9.45 5.43 -11.88
C ALA A 92 8.31 5.28 -12.92
N GLU A 93 8.10 4.07 -13.44
CA GLU A 93 7.04 3.75 -14.41
C GLU A 93 5.73 3.30 -13.73
N THR A 94 5.84 2.51 -12.65
CA THR A 94 4.66 1.94 -11.97
C THR A 94 4.09 2.86 -10.88
N LEU A 95 4.88 3.79 -10.35
CA LEU A 95 4.46 4.75 -9.33
C LEU A 95 3.37 5.71 -9.82
N PRO A 96 3.51 6.39 -11.00
CA PRO A 96 2.54 7.38 -11.44
C PRO A 96 1.09 6.85 -11.55
N PRO A 97 0.82 5.70 -12.19
CA PRO A 97 -0.55 5.19 -12.26
C PRO A 97 -1.11 4.82 -10.87
N CYS A 98 -0.29 4.34 -9.93
CA CYS A 98 -0.73 4.11 -8.55
C CYS A 98 -1.08 5.41 -7.83
N TYR A 99 -0.30 6.47 -8.03
CA TYR A 99 -0.57 7.79 -7.46
C TYR A 99 -1.89 8.37 -8.01
N GLN A 100 -2.09 8.30 -9.31
CA GLN A 100 -3.34 8.74 -9.97
C GLN A 100 -4.56 7.97 -9.46
N ALA A 101 -4.41 6.66 -9.20
CA ALA A 101 -5.45 5.83 -8.61
C ALA A 101 -5.77 6.18 -7.14
N GLY A 102 -4.86 6.84 -6.42
CA GLY A 102 -5.10 7.33 -5.06
C GLY A 102 -4.05 6.97 -4.02
N ALA A 103 -3.02 6.21 -4.36
CA ALA A 103 -1.92 5.93 -3.43
C ALA A 103 -1.11 7.21 -3.11
N ARG A 104 -0.59 7.28 -1.88
CA ARG A 104 0.19 8.43 -1.40
C ARG A 104 1.49 8.04 -0.69
N SER A 105 1.70 6.75 -0.45
CA SER A 105 2.91 6.20 0.13
C SER A 105 3.40 5.03 -0.71
N PHE A 106 4.71 4.91 -0.92
CA PHE A 106 5.28 3.92 -1.83
C PHE A 106 6.52 3.29 -1.21
N VAL A 107 6.58 1.96 -1.26
CA VAL A 107 7.75 1.17 -0.86
C VAL A 107 8.43 0.65 -2.11
N SER A 108 9.72 0.97 -2.24
CA SER A 108 10.54 0.53 -3.36
C SER A 108 11.90 0.04 -2.85
N ALA A 109 12.24 -1.20 -3.11
CA ALA A 109 13.49 -1.80 -2.67
C ALA A 109 14.43 -2.07 -3.85
N SER A 110 14.15 -3.06 -4.69
CA SER A 110 15.05 -3.46 -5.77
C SER A 110 15.36 -2.34 -6.76
N TYR A 111 14.39 -1.49 -7.08
CA TYR A 111 14.59 -0.34 -7.97
C TYR A 111 15.60 0.68 -7.37
N ILE A 112 15.56 0.88 -6.06
CA ILE A 112 16.45 1.82 -5.36
C ILE A 112 17.83 1.20 -5.17
N PHE A 113 17.91 0.00 -4.61
CA PHE A 113 19.19 -0.58 -4.19
C PHE A 113 19.98 -1.19 -5.33
N ASN A 114 19.31 -1.64 -6.42
CA ASN A 114 20.00 -2.20 -7.59
C ASN A 114 20.12 -1.20 -8.76
N ASN A 115 19.87 0.08 -8.52
CA ASN A 115 19.94 1.10 -9.57
C ASN A 115 21.40 1.31 -10.01
N PRO A 116 21.74 1.17 -11.31
CA PRO A 116 23.09 1.33 -11.81
C PRO A 116 23.66 2.75 -11.64
N GLN A 117 22.78 3.76 -11.49
CA GLN A 117 23.15 5.16 -11.25
C GLN A 117 23.19 5.51 -9.74
N GLY A 118 22.98 4.53 -8.87
CA GLY A 118 23.03 4.67 -7.43
C GLY A 118 21.68 5.08 -6.79
N ILE A 119 21.62 4.96 -5.47
CA ILE A 119 20.43 5.19 -4.64
C ILE A 119 19.87 6.61 -4.83
N ALA A 120 20.73 7.62 -4.82
CA ALA A 120 20.31 9.02 -4.95
C ALA A 120 19.58 9.28 -6.28
N ALA A 121 20.10 8.74 -7.38
CA ALA A 121 19.48 8.85 -8.70
C ALA A 121 18.13 8.15 -8.75
N ALA A 122 18.02 6.93 -8.18
CA ALA A 122 16.78 6.18 -8.11
C ALA A 122 15.70 6.94 -7.32
N VAL A 123 16.05 7.47 -6.15
CA VAL A 123 15.11 8.26 -5.32
C VAL A 123 14.69 9.53 -6.04
N SER A 124 15.62 10.22 -6.72
CA SER A 124 15.30 11.39 -7.52
C SER A 124 14.32 11.06 -8.65
N ALA A 125 14.55 9.96 -9.37
CA ALA A 125 13.66 9.51 -10.44
C ALA A 125 12.24 9.20 -9.93
N LEU A 126 12.11 8.52 -8.77
CA LEU A 126 10.81 8.26 -8.14
C LEU A 126 10.09 9.54 -7.73
N ARG A 127 10.81 10.54 -7.21
CA ARG A 127 10.23 11.83 -6.81
C ARG A 127 9.84 12.72 -8.00
N SER A 128 10.54 12.57 -9.11
CA SER A 128 10.31 13.34 -10.35
C SER A 128 9.35 12.65 -11.30
N SER A 129 8.99 11.38 -11.06
CA SER A 129 7.99 10.69 -11.87
C SER A 129 6.68 11.47 -11.75
N ASN A 130 6.24 12.08 -12.86
CA ASN A 130 5.12 13.02 -12.99
C ASN A 130 3.91 12.64 -12.13
N ILE A 131 3.92 13.15 -10.93
CA ILE A 131 2.86 13.02 -9.94
C ILE A 131 2.09 14.35 -9.95
#